data_283648f94f8c9c496afb67418f77fcd9
#
_entry.id   283648f94f8c9c496afb67418f77fcd9
#
_cell.length_a   1.000
_cell.length_b   1.000
_cell.length_c   1.000
_cell.angle_alpha   90.00
_cell.angle_beta   90.00
_cell.angle_gamma   90.00
#
_symmetry.space_group_name_H-M   'P 1'
#
loop_
_entity.id
_entity.type
_entity.pdbx_description
1 polymer ?
#
loop_
_entity_poly.entity_id
_entity_poly.type
_entity_poly.pdbx_seq_one_letter_code
_entity_poly.pdbx_strand_id
1 'polypeptide(L)'
;MKKEFEQYLIDKGYKTHTPSGNPSTVYDYIKRIDFICETEHTNWIGLSQIISEVLPQYEIGGKKEQLGAKSHNAVRCALRCFCDFTKNR
;
A
#
# COMPACT_ATOMS: atom_id res chain seq x y z
N MET A 1 -2.94 10.92 7.53
CA MET A 1 -2.23 9.63 7.39
C MET A 1 -1.62 9.42 6.01
N LYS A 2 -2.30 9.83 4.95
CA LYS A 2 -1.77 9.67 3.58
C LYS A 2 -0.46 10.41 3.39
N LYS A 3 -0.35 11.65 3.88
CA LYS A 3 0.89 12.44 3.75
C LYS A 3 2.04 11.81 4.53
N GLU A 4 1.76 11.28 5.70
CA GLU A 4 2.78 10.62 6.52
C GLU A 4 3.28 9.34 5.84
N PHE A 5 2.39 8.58 5.20
CA PHE A 5 2.79 7.40 4.46
C PHE A 5 3.63 7.78 3.23
N GLU A 6 3.25 8.85 2.54
CA GLU A 6 4.04 9.37 1.43
C GLU A 6 5.47 9.68 1.88
N GLN A 7 5.60 10.41 2.99
CA GLN A 7 6.91 10.76 3.53
C GLN A 7 7.68 9.52 3.97
N TYR A 8 7.00 8.54 4.57
CA TYR A 8 7.62 7.28 4.96
C TYR A 8 8.25 6.58 3.75
N LEU A 9 7.52 6.52 2.63
CA LEU A 9 8.03 5.90 1.41
C LEU A 9 9.24 6.65 0.87
N ILE A 10 9.18 7.98 0.85
CA ILE A 10 10.30 8.81 0.40
C ILE A 10 11.52 8.56 1.26
N ASP A 11 11.33 8.52 2.58
CA ASP A 11 12.42 8.28 3.53
C ASP A 11 13.04 6.89 3.38
N LYS A 12 12.27 5.91 2.90
CA LYS A 12 12.77 4.57 2.61
C LYS A 12 13.50 4.47 1.28
N GLY A 13 13.52 5.56 0.50
CA GLY A 13 14.25 5.59 -0.75
C GLY A 13 13.41 5.30 -1.99
N TYR A 14 12.10 5.15 -1.85
CA TYR A 14 11.24 4.99 -3.03
C TYR A 14 11.15 6.30 -3.79
N LYS A 15 11.11 6.21 -5.11
CA LYS A 15 11.13 7.39 -5.96
C LYS A 15 9.74 7.97 -6.17
N THR A 16 9.66 9.30 -6.22
CA THR A 16 8.41 10.01 -6.51
C THR A 16 8.15 10.09 -8.00
N HIS A 17 9.21 10.26 -8.81
CA HIS A 17 9.09 10.41 -10.26
C HIS A 17 10.18 9.63 -10.97
N THR A 18 9.87 9.19 -12.21
CA THR A 18 10.87 8.58 -13.09
C THR A 18 11.74 9.69 -13.69
N PRO A 19 12.89 9.33 -14.32
CA PRO A 19 13.70 10.34 -15.01
C PRO A 19 12.94 11.15 -16.08
N SER A 20 11.86 10.57 -16.64
CA SER A 20 11.04 11.27 -17.64
C SER A 20 9.96 12.14 -16.99
N GLY A 21 9.89 12.22 -15.65
CA GLY A 21 8.95 13.06 -14.95
C GLY A 21 7.60 12.44 -14.64
N ASN A 22 7.41 11.17 -14.97
CA ASN A 22 6.15 10.46 -14.67
C ASN A 22 6.09 10.04 -13.19
N PRO A 23 4.88 10.00 -12.59
CA PRO A 23 4.75 9.48 -11.22
C PRO A 23 5.32 8.07 -11.09
N SER A 24 6.01 7.80 -9.99
CA SER A 24 6.66 6.53 -9.77
C SER A 24 6.12 5.83 -8.51
N THR A 25 6.92 4.97 -7.90
CA THR A 25 6.51 4.02 -6.87
C THR A 25 5.74 4.66 -5.70
N VAL A 26 6.17 5.82 -5.22
CA VAL A 26 5.51 6.48 -4.08
C VAL A 26 4.03 6.71 -4.39
N TYR A 27 3.74 7.34 -5.54
CA TYR A 27 2.36 7.64 -5.90
C TYR A 27 1.59 6.40 -6.33
N ASP A 28 2.27 5.43 -6.93
CA ASP A 28 1.63 4.16 -7.27
C ASP A 28 1.15 3.43 -6.00
N TYR A 29 1.99 3.37 -4.98
CA TYR A 29 1.63 2.71 -3.73
C TYR A 29 0.47 3.41 -3.02
N ILE A 30 0.45 4.75 -3.05
CA ILE A 30 -0.67 5.50 -2.49
C ILE A 30 -1.97 5.13 -3.19
N LYS A 31 -1.95 5.04 -4.52
CA LYS A 31 -3.12 4.63 -5.29
C LYS A 31 -3.56 3.21 -4.94
N ARG A 32 -2.60 2.30 -4.70
CA ARG A 32 -2.94 0.93 -4.34
C ARG A 32 -3.60 0.87 -2.96
N ILE A 33 -3.16 1.70 -2.01
CA ILE A 33 -3.81 1.75 -0.71
C ILE A 33 -5.24 2.32 -0.84
N ASP A 34 -5.44 3.35 -1.68
CA ASP A 34 -6.79 3.85 -1.97
C ASP A 34 -7.68 2.73 -2.54
N PHE A 35 -7.15 1.92 -3.46
CA PHE A 35 -7.87 0.79 -4.03
C PHE A 35 -8.27 -0.23 -2.94
N ILE A 36 -7.36 -0.53 -2.03
CA ILE A 36 -7.65 -1.46 -0.94
C ILE A 36 -8.71 -0.89 -0.01
N CYS A 37 -8.64 0.40 0.30
CA CYS A 37 -9.67 1.05 1.11
C CYS A 37 -11.05 0.91 0.46
N GLU A 38 -11.14 1.11 -0.85
CA GLU A 38 -12.42 0.93 -1.56
C GLU A 38 -12.89 -0.51 -1.49
N THR A 39 -11.98 -1.45 -1.71
CA THR A 39 -12.30 -2.89 -1.69
C THR A 39 -12.79 -3.33 -0.31
N GLU A 40 -12.18 -2.82 0.75
CA GLU A 40 -12.52 -3.19 2.12
C GLU A 40 -13.60 -2.29 2.72
N HIS A 41 -14.13 -1.34 1.94
CA HIS A 41 -15.19 -0.42 2.38
C HIS A 41 -14.78 0.37 3.62
N THR A 42 -13.55 0.91 3.62
CA THR A 42 -13.02 1.65 4.75
C THR A 42 -12.20 2.85 4.27
N ASN A 43 -11.50 3.50 5.18
CA ASN A 43 -10.58 4.60 4.86
C ASN A 43 -9.19 4.28 5.40
N TRP A 44 -8.25 5.20 5.19
CA TRP A 44 -6.86 4.97 5.61
C TRP A 44 -6.73 4.69 7.09
N ILE A 45 -7.44 5.44 7.94
CA ILE A 45 -7.38 5.23 9.39
C ILE A 45 -7.99 3.87 9.74
N GLY A 46 -9.15 3.56 9.17
CA GLY A 46 -9.79 2.27 9.39
C GLY A 46 -8.93 1.11 8.94
N LEU A 47 -8.30 1.24 7.76
CA LEU A 47 -7.40 0.20 7.26
C LEU A 47 -6.22 -0.01 8.20
N SER A 48 -5.65 1.07 8.75
CA SER A 48 -4.52 0.95 9.66
C SER A 48 -4.88 0.17 10.92
N GLN A 49 -6.14 0.23 11.34
CA GLN A 49 -6.60 -0.46 12.54
C GLN A 49 -6.80 -1.96 12.32
N ILE A 50 -7.05 -2.37 11.08
CA ILE A 50 -7.32 -3.78 10.76
C ILE A 50 -6.26 -4.39 9.84
N ILE A 51 -5.12 -3.71 9.71
CA ILE A 51 -4.11 -4.12 8.72
C ILE A 51 -3.60 -5.53 8.96
N SER A 52 -3.48 -5.96 10.22
CA SER A 52 -2.99 -7.29 10.54
C SER A 52 -3.97 -8.39 10.11
N GLU A 53 -5.25 -8.05 9.94
CA GLU A 53 -6.27 -8.99 9.47
C GLU A 53 -6.40 -8.93 7.94
N VAL A 54 -6.17 -7.76 7.36
CA VAL A 54 -6.33 -7.55 5.92
C VAL A 54 -5.13 -8.09 5.14
N LEU A 55 -3.91 -7.81 5.58
CA LEU A 55 -2.71 -8.18 4.84
C LEU A 55 -2.65 -9.67 4.48
N PRO A 56 -2.91 -10.61 5.41
CA PRO A 56 -2.84 -12.04 5.06
C PRO A 56 -3.80 -12.44 3.94
N GLN A 57 -4.92 -11.73 3.78
CA GLN A 57 -5.88 -12.04 2.73
C GLN A 57 -5.33 -11.75 1.33
N TYR A 58 -4.41 -10.79 1.22
CA TYR A 58 -3.83 -10.37 -0.05
C TYR A 58 -2.50 -11.08 -0.32
N GLU A 59 -1.96 -11.80 0.67
CA GLU A 59 -0.73 -12.56 0.50
C GLU A 59 -0.99 -13.87 -0.24
N ILE A 60 0.10 -14.53 -0.63
CA ILE A 60 0.02 -15.83 -1.29
C ILE A 60 -0.69 -16.81 -0.34
N GLY A 61 -1.71 -17.48 -0.87
CA GLY A 61 -2.53 -18.38 -0.08
C GLY A 61 -3.73 -17.72 0.57
N GLY A 62 -3.84 -16.40 0.55
CA GLY A 62 -4.99 -15.69 1.09
C GLY A 62 -6.17 -15.67 0.11
N LYS A 63 -7.37 -15.39 0.62
CA LYS A 63 -8.58 -15.43 -0.21
C LYS A 63 -8.65 -14.31 -1.25
N LYS A 64 -7.82 -13.28 -1.12
CA LYS A 64 -7.73 -12.18 -2.08
C LYS A 64 -6.35 -12.14 -2.75
N GLU A 65 -5.73 -13.29 -2.85
CA GLU A 65 -4.38 -13.42 -3.43
C GLU A 65 -4.30 -12.82 -4.83
N GLN A 66 -5.32 -13.01 -5.66
CA GLN A 66 -5.31 -12.50 -7.03
C GLN A 66 -5.32 -10.98 -7.07
N LEU A 67 -6.02 -10.33 -6.14
CA LEU A 67 -6.00 -8.88 -6.03
C LEU A 67 -4.62 -8.40 -5.58
N GLY A 68 -3.99 -9.12 -4.65
CA GLY A 68 -2.65 -8.78 -4.19
C GLY A 68 -1.61 -8.87 -5.28
N ALA A 69 -1.82 -9.75 -6.25
CA ALA A 69 -0.89 -9.97 -7.35
C ALA A 69 -1.05 -8.96 -8.50
N LYS A 70 -2.09 -8.12 -8.46
CA LYS A 70 -2.34 -7.14 -9.53
C LYS A 70 -1.14 -6.23 -9.73
N SER A 71 -0.91 -5.86 -11.00
CA SER A 71 0.17 -4.93 -11.38
C SER A 71 1.52 -5.42 -10.87
N HIS A 72 1.84 -6.68 -11.16
CA HIS A 72 3.11 -7.31 -10.77
C HIS A 72 3.34 -7.24 -9.26
N ASN A 73 2.31 -7.60 -8.49
CA ASN A 73 2.34 -7.61 -7.03
C ASN A 73 2.37 -6.23 -6.38
N ALA A 74 2.12 -5.16 -7.14
CA ALA A 74 2.16 -3.80 -6.58
C ALA A 74 1.17 -3.61 -5.43
N VAL A 75 -0.02 -4.20 -5.53
CA VAL A 75 -1.03 -4.11 -4.46
C VAL A 75 -0.50 -4.75 -3.18
N ARG A 76 0.04 -5.96 -3.29
CA ARG A 76 0.60 -6.68 -2.14
C ARG A 76 1.78 -5.94 -1.55
N CYS A 77 2.67 -5.44 -2.40
CA CYS A 77 3.86 -4.71 -1.94
C CYS A 77 3.48 -3.41 -1.24
N ALA A 78 2.50 -2.68 -1.78
CA ALA A 78 2.02 -1.45 -1.14
C ALA A 78 1.43 -1.75 0.22
N LEU A 79 0.66 -2.84 0.33
CA LEU A 79 0.02 -3.20 1.59
C LEU A 79 1.05 -3.62 2.64
N ARG A 80 2.11 -4.33 2.23
CA ARG A 80 3.23 -4.67 3.13
C ARG A 80 3.91 -3.42 3.64
N CYS A 81 4.17 -2.45 2.76
CA CYS A 81 4.78 -1.18 3.17
C CYS A 81 3.87 -0.41 4.13
N PHE A 82 2.56 -0.42 3.87
CA PHE A 82 1.62 0.25 4.75
C PHE A 82 1.59 -0.41 6.14
N CYS A 83 1.64 -1.73 6.16
CA CYS A 83 1.71 -2.48 7.42
C CYS A 83 2.95 -2.08 8.24
N ASP A 84 4.11 -2.06 7.58
CA ASP A 84 5.36 -1.65 8.25
C ASP A 84 5.28 -0.22 8.76
N PHE A 85 4.69 0.67 7.96
CA PHE A 85 4.49 2.06 8.35
C PHE A 85 3.64 2.16 9.63
N THR A 86 2.56 1.40 9.71
CA THR A 86 1.68 1.45 10.89
C THR A 86 2.35 0.89 12.13
N LYS A 87 3.26 -0.07 11.97
CA LYS A 87 3.99 -0.66 13.11
C LYS A 87 5.04 0.29 13.68
N ASN A 88 5.54 1.21 12.86
CA ASN A 88 6.64 2.11 13.24
C ASN A 88 6.17 3.51 13.60
N ARG A 89 4.90 3.65 13.89
CA ARG A 89 4.33 4.95 14.30
C ARG A 89 4.37 5.13 15.79
#